data_728d0283f3a3d807facc7de71b3ab3d2
#
_entry.id   728d0283f3a3d807facc7de71b3ab3d2
#
_cell.length_a   1.000
_cell.length_b   1.000
_cell.length_c   1.000
_cell.angle_alpha   90.00
_cell.angle_beta   90.00
_cell.angle_gamma   90.00
#
_symmetry.space_group_name_H-M   'P 1'
#
loop_
_entity.id
_entity.type
_entity.pdbx_description
1 polymer ?
#
loop_
_entity_poly.entity_id
_entity_poly.type
_entity_poly.pdbx_seq_one_letter_code
_entity_poly.pdbx_strand_id
1 'polypeptide(L)'
;MKIPATLDERFRAAAQREGLVDVAYDVAESPLGDLLVAVTERGVCRIAYRPDEALDELASDFGARVLRLPRQTDRVRRELDEYFAGRRREFDLETDLSPVPAFHRRVLGELARVPFGEVTTYGALAAKVGKPAAARAVGGAMNRNPIPIVLPCHRVVGANGRLVGYAGGLDRKERLLRLEGVTL
;
A
#
# COMPACT_ATOMS: atom_id res chain seq x y z
N MET A 1 -31.86 -11.32 4.41
CA MET A 1 -31.84 -11.66 5.86
C MET A 1 -30.56 -11.04 6.44
N LYS A 2 -30.64 -10.05 7.35
CA LYS A 2 -29.44 -9.48 7.99
C LYS A 2 -28.98 -10.42 9.09
N ILE A 3 -27.70 -10.83 9.05
CA ILE A 3 -27.08 -11.61 10.13
C ILE A 3 -26.98 -10.69 11.37
N PRO A 4 -27.38 -11.16 12.58
CA PRO A 4 -27.21 -10.38 13.80
C PRO A 4 -25.71 -10.07 14.04
N ALA A 5 -25.37 -8.84 14.44
CA ALA A 5 -23.99 -8.39 14.65
C ALA A 5 -23.21 -9.33 15.59
N THR A 6 -23.85 -9.83 16.64
CA THR A 6 -23.25 -10.78 17.59
C THR A 6 -22.89 -12.14 16.97
N LEU A 7 -23.65 -12.62 15.97
CA LEU A 7 -23.34 -13.88 15.27
C LEU A 7 -22.18 -13.67 14.32
N ASP A 8 -22.15 -12.55 13.60
CA ASP A 8 -21.06 -12.19 12.69
C ASP A 8 -19.73 -12.02 13.45
N GLU A 9 -19.75 -11.34 14.60
CA GLU A 9 -18.58 -11.20 15.46
C GLU A 9 -18.07 -12.55 16.00
N ARG A 10 -18.96 -13.44 16.42
CA ARG A 10 -18.60 -14.78 16.87
C ARG A 10 -18.02 -15.64 15.75
N PHE A 11 -18.57 -15.54 14.56
CA PHE A 11 -18.06 -16.22 13.37
C PHE A 11 -16.63 -15.74 13.03
N ARG A 12 -16.41 -14.44 12.99
CA ARG A 12 -15.09 -13.87 12.71
C ARG A 12 -14.04 -14.26 13.77
N ALA A 13 -14.41 -14.21 15.04
CA ALA A 13 -13.55 -14.64 16.13
C ALA A 13 -13.23 -16.15 16.09
N ALA A 14 -14.17 -16.98 15.68
CA ALA A 14 -13.94 -18.41 15.48
C ALA A 14 -13.01 -18.66 14.27
N ALA A 15 -13.28 -18.03 13.12
CA ALA A 15 -12.45 -18.14 11.93
C ALA A 15 -10.99 -17.74 12.20
N GLN A 16 -10.79 -16.69 12.99
CA GLN A 16 -9.45 -16.24 13.37
C GLN A 16 -8.73 -17.26 14.26
N ARG A 17 -9.41 -17.81 15.27
CA ARG A 17 -8.82 -18.82 16.17
C ARG A 17 -8.42 -20.11 15.46
N GLU A 18 -9.20 -20.50 14.46
CA GLU A 18 -8.99 -21.72 13.67
C GLU A 18 -8.01 -21.52 12.49
N GLY A 19 -7.40 -20.33 12.34
CA GLY A 19 -6.50 -20.05 11.21
C GLY A 19 -7.18 -20.04 9.85
N LEU A 20 -8.48 -19.75 9.81
CA LEU A 20 -9.31 -19.77 8.60
C LEU A 20 -9.37 -18.40 7.92
N VAL A 21 -8.41 -17.50 8.16
CA VAL A 21 -8.36 -16.15 7.59
C VAL A 21 -7.11 -16.03 6.72
N ASP A 22 -7.29 -15.86 5.42
CA ASP A 22 -6.16 -15.60 4.52
C ASP A 22 -5.75 -14.12 4.58
N VAL A 23 -6.74 -13.22 4.60
CA VAL A 23 -6.54 -11.77 4.67
C VAL A 23 -7.53 -11.13 5.64
N ALA A 24 -7.00 -10.32 6.55
CA ALA A 24 -7.79 -9.42 7.38
C ALA A 24 -7.76 -8.00 6.79
N TYR A 25 -8.90 -7.33 6.70
CA TYR A 25 -8.97 -5.96 6.20
C TYR A 25 -9.85 -5.05 7.05
N ASP A 26 -9.67 -3.75 6.85
CA ASP A 26 -10.59 -2.70 7.28
C ASP A 26 -10.51 -1.50 6.31
N VAL A 27 -11.44 -0.57 6.46
CA VAL A 27 -11.42 0.71 5.75
C VAL A 27 -11.09 1.81 6.75
N ALA A 28 -10.05 2.59 6.46
CA ALA A 28 -9.60 3.71 7.26
C ALA A 28 -9.91 5.02 6.57
N GLU A 29 -10.50 5.96 7.28
CA GLU A 29 -10.64 7.34 6.81
C GLU A 29 -9.26 8.00 6.70
N SER A 30 -9.04 8.80 5.66
CA SER A 30 -7.80 9.54 5.50
C SER A 30 -8.01 10.89 4.81
N PRO A 31 -7.04 11.82 4.88
CA PRO A 31 -7.08 13.06 4.10
C PRO A 31 -7.14 12.85 2.57
N LEU A 32 -6.85 11.65 2.09
CA LEU A 32 -6.90 11.27 0.67
C LEU A 32 -8.20 10.54 0.28
N GLY A 33 -9.16 10.43 1.20
CA GLY A 33 -10.36 9.60 1.13
C GLY A 33 -10.16 8.27 1.83
N ASP A 34 -11.18 7.42 1.76
CA ASP A 34 -11.16 6.10 2.38
C ASP A 34 -10.07 5.21 1.79
N LEU A 35 -9.32 4.55 2.66
CA LEU A 35 -8.28 3.61 2.31
C LEU A 35 -8.67 2.21 2.79
N LEU A 36 -8.75 1.24 1.88
CA LEU A 36 -8.71 -0.15 2.30
C LEU A 36 -7.30 -0.47 2.78
N VAL A 37 -7.21 -1.09 3.94
CA VAL A 37 -5.98 -1.60 4.54
C VAL A 37 -6.16 -3.09 4.77
N ALA A 38 -5.22 -3.91 4.26
CA ALA A 38 -5.29 -5.35 4.40
C ALA A 38 -3.94 -5.94 4.83
N VAL A 39 -4.03 -6.97 5.67
CA VAL A 39 -2.88 -7.68 6.22
C VAL A 39 -3.06 -9.20 6.11
N THR A 40 -1.95 -9.90 5.90
CA THR A 40 -1.81 -11.35 6.09
C THR A 40 -1.01 -11.62 7.36
N GLU A 41 -0.74 -12.89 7.66
CA GLU A 41 0.19 -13.26 8.74
C GLU A 41 1.63 -12.75 8.51
N ARG A 42 1.99 -12.44 7.25
CA ARG A 42 3.33 -11.94 6.86
C ARG A 42 3.46 -10.42 6.91
N GLY A 43 2.34 -9.70 7.06
CA GLY A 43 2.34 -8.24 7.13
C GLY A 43 1.32 -7.58 6.22
N VAL A 44 1.53 -6.29 5.95
CA VAL A 44 0.66 -5.50 5.07
C VAL A 44 0.74 -6.03 3.65
N CYS A 45 -0.39 -6.35 3.06
CA CYS A 45 -0.47 -6.88 1.70
C CYS A 45 -1.20 -5.96 0.71
N ARG A 46 -2.03 -5.04 1.21
CA ARG A 46 -2.73 -4.06 0.36
C ARG A 46 -3.04 -2.77 1.10
N ILE A 47 -2.84 -1.65 0.40
CA ILE A 47 -3.45 -0.35 0.68
C ILE A 47 -4.07 0.11 -0.63
N ALA A 48 -5.36 0.47 -0.64
CA ALA A 48 -6.04 0.84 -1.86
C ALA A 48 -6.96 2.05 -1.66
N TYR A 49 -6.98 2.94 -2.66
CA TYR A 49 -7.84 4.14 -2.71
C TYR A 49 -9.28 3.85 -3.15
N ARG A 50 -9.56 2.63 -3.57
CA ARG A 50 -10.87 2.13 -4.01
C ARG A 50 -11.15 0.82 -3.29
N PRO A 51 -11.75 0.88 -2.09
CA PRO A 51 -11.96 -0.30 -1.24
C PRO A 51 -12.70 -1.44 -1.94
N ASP A 52 -13.78 -1.14 -2.65
CA ASP A 52 -14.64 -2.17 -3.26
C ASP A 52 -13.91 -2.98 -4.35
N GLU A 53 -13.14 -2.29 -5.21
CA GLU A 53 -12.38 -2.97 -6.28
C GLU A 53 -11.23 -3.82 -5.72
N ALA A 54 -10.65 -3.41 -4.59
CA ALA A 54 -9.51 -4.08 -3.99
C ALA A 54 -9.87 -5.42 -3.31
N LEU A 55 -11.11 -5.62 -2.91
CA LEU A 55 -11.55 -6.86 -2.25
C LEU A 55 -11.49 -8.07 -3.19
N ASP A 56 -11.92 -7.91 -4.43
CA ASP A 56 -11.86 -8.97 -5.45
C ASP A 56 -10.41 -9.34 -5.79
N GLU A 57 -9.52 -8.32 -5.86
CA GLU A 57 -8.09 -8.54 -6.09
C GLU A 57 -7.44 -9.28 -4.91
N LEU A 58 -7.81 -8.97 -3.67
CA LEU A 58 -7.29 -9.66 -2.48
C LEU A 58 -7.66 -11.14 -2.48
N ALA A 59 -8.91 -11.47 -2.82
CA ALA A 59 -9.37 -12.85 -2.90
C ALA A 59 -8.63 -13.63 -3.99
N SER A 60 -8.32 -12.99 -5.12
CA SER A 60 -7.55 -13.59 -6.20
C SER A 60 -6.08 -13.81 -5.84
N ASP A 61 -5.45 -12.87 -5.14
CA ASP A 61 -4.02 -12.87 -4.85
C ASP A 61 -3.63 -13.76 -3.66
N PHE A 62 -4.49 -13.84 -2.63
CA PHE A 62 -4.16 -14.45 -1.34
C PHE A 62 -5.09 -15.57 -0.89
N GLY A 63 -6.26 -15.73 -1.53
CA GLY A 63 -7.27 -16.72 -1.16
C GLY A 63 -8.59 -16.09 -0.76
N ALA A 64 -9.65 -16.89 -0.83
CA ALA A 64 -11.03 -16.40 -0.73
C ALA A 64 -11.48 -16.03 0.71
N ARG A 65 -10.69 -16.35 1.75
CA ARG A 65 -11.05 -16.10 3.14
C ARG A 65 -10.63 -14.71 3.58
N VAL A 66 -11.21 -13.69 2.93
CA VAL A 66 -10.97 -12.26 3.19
C VAL A 66 -12.03 -11.75 4.16
N LEU A 67 -11.64 -11.40 5.38
CA LEU A 67 -12.57 -10.98 6.44
C LEU A 67 -12.26 -9.58 6.96
N ARG A 68 -13.32 -8.82 7.23
CA ARG A 68 -13.18 -7.53 7.91
C ARG A 68 -12.90 -7.74 9.39
N LEU A 69 -11.64 -7.52 9.79
CA LEU A 69 -11.12 -7.71 11.14
C LEU A 69 -10.32 -6.47 11.59
N PRO A 70 -11.00 -5.39 12.03
CA PRO A 70 -10.38 -4.08 12.29
C PRO A 70 -9.17 -4.16 13.23
N ARG A 71 -9.22 -4.99 14.27
CA ARG A 71 -8.14 -5.12 15.25
C ARG A 71 -6.81 -5.60 14.64
N GLN A 72 -6.87 -6.40 13.59
CA GLN A 72 -5.64 -6.88 12.92
C GLN A 72 -4.96 -5.78 12.09
N THR A 73 -5.71 -4.78 11.66
CA THR A 73 -5.19 -3.65 10.89
C THR A 73 -4.84 -2.43 11.75
N ASP A 74 -5.08 -2.47 13.06
CA ASP A 74 -4.90 -1.32 13.99
C ASP A 74 -3.49 -0.73 13.93
N ARG A 75 -2.44 -1.57 13.84
CA ARG A 75 -1.06 -1.07 13.73
C ARG A 75 -0.86 -0.25 12.46
N VAL A 76 -1.31 -0.76 11.32
CA VAL A 76 -1.18 -0.08 10.02
C VAL A 76 -1.96 1.23 10.02
N ARG A 77 -3.20 1.20 10.51
CA ARG A 77 -4.07 2.38 10.61
C ARG A 77 -3.43 3.46 11.47
N ARG A 78 -2.95 3.10 12.67
CA ARG A 78 -2.25 4.03 13.56
C ARG A 78 -1.01 4.65 12.89
N GLU A 79 -0.18 3.87 12.20
CA GLU A 79 1.00 4.38 11.53
C GLU A 79 0.65 5.30 10.36
N LEU A 80 -0.44 5.02 9.62
CA LEU A 80 -0.98 5.92 8.60
C LEU A 80 -1.50 7.22 9.20
N ASP A 81 -2.24 7.16 10.33
CA ASP A 81 -2.73 8.35 11.04
C ASP A 81 -1.58 9.22 11.53
N GLU A 82 -0.52 8.60 12.07
CA GLU A 82 0.69 9.32 12.48
C GLU A 82 1.40 9.98 11.29
N TYR A 83 1.48 9.28 10.16
CA TYR A 83 2.07 9.81 8.93
C TYR A 83 1.28 11.01 8.39
N PHE A 84 -0.04 10.89 8.25
CA PHE A 84 -0.88 12.00 7.80
C PHE A 84 -0.91 13.18 8.75
N ALA A 85 -0.69 12.95 10.03
CA ALA A 85 -0.55 14.00 11.04
C ALA A 85 0.88 14.61 11.10
N GLY A 86 1.80 14.19 10.22
CA GLY A 86 3.19 14.66 10.19
C GLY A 86 4.07 14.20 11.36
N ARG A 87 3.59 13.26 12.17
CA ARG A 87 4.31 12.71 13.35
C ARG A 87 5.18 11.50 13.02
N ARG A 88 5.00 10.90 11.85
CA ARG A 88 5.76 9.74 11.38
C ARG A 88 6.37 10.03 10.00
N ARG A 89 7.62 9.64 9.82
CA ARG A 89 8.35 9.75 8.54
C ARG A 89 8.72 8.40 7.91
N GLU A 90 8.77 7.35 8.72
CA GLU A 90 9.12 5.99 8.32
C GLU A 90 8.10 5.00 8.88
N PHE A 91 7.72 4.02 8.09
CA PHE A 91 6.82 2.95 8.51
C PHE A 91 7.62 1.77 9.06
N ASP A 92 7.21 1.26 10.23
CA ASP A 92 7.75 0.05 10.85
C ASP A 92 6.77 -1.11 10.64
N LEU A 93 6.56 -1.47 9.38
CA LEU A 93 5.57 -2.47 8.96
C LEU A 93 6.22 -3.53 8.07
N GLU A 94 6.06 -4.79 8.47
CA GLU A 94 6.34 -5.91 7.57
C GLU A 94 5.38 -5.87 6.38
N THR A 95 5.86 -6.27 5.19
CA THR A 95 5.04 -6.24 3.96
C THR A 95 4.98 -7.61 3.31
N ASP A 96 3.79 -8.06 2.93
CA ASP A 96 3.61 -9.27 2.15
C ASP A 96 3.48 -8.95 0.65
N LEU A 97 4.58 -9.14 -0.05
CA LEU A 97 4.67 -8.97 -1.50
C LEU A 97 4.73 -10.34 -2.23
N SER A 98 4.23 -11.41 -1.61
CA SER A 98 4.34 -12.77 -2.17
C SER A 98 3.72 -12.93 -3.57
N PRO A 99 2.58 -12.29 -3.93
CA PRO A 99 2.02 -12.37 -5.29
C PRO A 99 2.75 -11.47 -6.30
N VAL A 100 3.59 -10.54 -5.82
CA VAL A 100 4.23 -9.56 -6.69
C VAL A 100 5.39 -10.20 -7.47
N PRO A 101 5.50 -10.01 -8.81
CA PRO A 101 6.59 -10.56 -9.61
C PRO A 101 7.99 -10.14 -9.12
N ALA A 102 8.97 -11.02 -9.24
CA ALA A 102 10.32 -10.84 -8.68
C ALA A 102 11.01 -9.52 -9.10
N PHE A 103 10.84 -9.08 -10.35
CA PHE A 103 11.37 -7.80 -10.81
C PHE A 103 10.69 -6.62 -10.09
N HIS A 104 9.35 -6.64 -9.96
CA HIS A 104 8.61 -5.60 -9.27
C HIS A 104 9.01 -5.55 -7.78
N ARG A 105 9.14 -6.70 -7.10
CA ARG A 105 9.60 -6.74 -5.70
C ARG A 105 10.96 -6.07 -5.52
N ARG A 106 11.92 -6.31 -6.43
CA ARG A 106 13.24 -5.63 -6.37
C ARG A 106 13.09 -4.12 -6.53
N VAL A 107 12.26 -3.69 -7.48
CA VAL A 107 12.00 -2.26 -7.69
C VAL A 107 11.34 -1.63 -6.47
N LEU A 108 10.33 -2.27 -5.90
CA LEU A 108 9.65 -1.81 -4.68
C LEU A 108 10.59 -1.79 -3.46
N GLY A 109 11.53 -2.73 -3.37
CA GLY A 109 12.56 -2.74 -2.34
C GLY A 109 13.51 -1.54 -2.44
N GLU A 110 13.93 -1.16 -3.64
CA GLU A 110 14.72 0.08 -3.82
C GLU A 110 13.89 1.35 -3.62
N LEU A 111 12.61 1.30 -3.97
CA LEU A 111 11.68 2.39 -3.70
C LEU A 111 11.50 2.65 -2.20
N ALA A 112 11.38 1.60 -1.39
CA ALA A 112 11.23 1.70 0.07
C ALA A 112 12.41 2.44 0.75
N ARG A 113 13.56 2.50 0.09
CA ARG A 113 14.76 3.20 0.58
C ARG A 113 14.78 4.70 0.24
N VAL A 114 13.82 5.20 -0.51
CA VAL A 114 13.72 6.63 -0.81
C VAL A 114 13.20 7.36 0.43
N PRO A 115 13.97 8.28 1.03
CA PRO A 115 13.60 8.90 2.30
C PRO A 115 12.36 9.79 2.19
N PHE A 116 11.73 10.05 3.33
CA PHE A 116 10.69 11.08 3.49
C PHE A 116 11.23 12.46 3.07
N GLY A 117 10.46 13.18 2.27
CA GLY A 117 10.84 14.50 1.77
C GLY A 117 11.84 14.49 0.59
N GLU A 118 12.19 13.31 0.07
CA GLU A 118 13.05 13.18 -1.10
C GLU A 118 12.28 12.58 -2.28
N VAL A 119 12.78 12.86 -3.49
CA VAL A 119 12.23 12.29 -4.73
C VAL A 119 13.31 11.55 -5.50
N THR A 120 12.87 10.61 -6.31
CA THR A 120 13.71 9.85 -7.24
C THR A 120 13.07 9.81 -8.62
N THR A 121 13.78 9.28 -9.61
CA THR A 121 13.25 9.10 -10.97
C THR A 121 13.13 7.63 -11.34
N TYR A 122 12.30 7.33 -12.34
CA TYR A 122 12.18 5.97 -12.89
C TYR A 122 13.53 5.44 -13.41
N GLY A 123 14.34 6.32 -14.02
CA GLY A 123 15.68 5.96 -14.50
C GLY A 123 16.65 5.67 -13.36
N ALA A 124 16.62 6.46 -12.28
CA ALA A 124 17.45 6.23 -11.10
C ALA A 124 17.12 4.89 -10.42
N LEU A 125 15.83 4.56 -10.25
CA LEU A 125 15.41 3.26 -9.73
C LEU A 125 15.79 2.12 -10.66
N ALA A 126 15.67 2.31 -11.99
CA ALA A 126 16.12 1.32 -12.99
C ALA A 126 17.63 1.02 -12.88
N ALA A 127 18.46 2.05 -12.68
CA ALA A 127 19.88 1.89 -12.45
C ALA A 127 20.17 1.13 -11.13
N LYS A 128 19.49 1.49 -10.03
CA LYS A 128 19.64 0.83 -8.72
C LYS A 128 19.31 -0.67 -8.77
N VAL A 129 18.32 -1.10 -9.58
CA VAL A 129 18.02 -2.53 -9.76
C VAL A 129 18.91 -3.22 -10.82
N GLY A 130 19.97 -2.55 -11.30
CA GLY A 130 20.91 -3.10 -12.28
C GLY A 130 20.36 -3.20 -13.71
N LYS A 131 19.31 -2.43 -14.04
CA LYS A 131 18.69 -2.41 -15.38
C LYS A 131 18.41 -0.98 -15.84
N PRO A 132 19.44 -0.16 -16.14
CA PRO A 132 19.28 1.27 -16.42
C PRO A 132 18.34 1.58 -17.61
N ALA A 133 18.24 0.67 -18.58
CA ALA A 133 17.32 0.83 -19.72
C ALA A 133 15.85 0.48 -19.38
N ALA A 134 15.53 0.01 -18.17
CA ALA A 134 14.21 -0.51 -17.81
C ALA A 134 13.28 0.52 -17.18
N ALA A 135 13.45 1.83 -17.39
CA ALA A 135 12.63 2.89 -16.77
C ALA A 135 11.12 2.69 -17.02
N ARG A 136 10.72 2.23 -18.22
CA ARG A 136 9.31 1.91 -18.52
C ARG A 136 8.78 0.73 -17.70
N ALA A 137 9.58 -0.31 -17.50
CA ALA A 137 9.21 -1.47 -16.67
C ALA A 137 9.13 -1.08 -15.18
N VAL A 138 9.98 -0.16 -14.71
CA VAL A 138 9.87 0.46 -13.37
C VAL A 138 8.55 1.22 -13.27
N GLY A 139 8.13 1.98 -14.28
CA GLY A 139 6.82 2.61 -14.33
C GLY A 139 5.66 1.61 -14.16
N GLY A 140 5.76 0.46 -14.81
CA GLY A 140 4.81 -0.63 -14.64
C GLY A 140 4.77 -1.19 -13.21
N ALA A 141 5.93 -1.28 -12.53
CA ALA A 141 6.00 -1.69 -11.14
C ALA A 141 5.35 -0.65 -10.20
N MET A 142 5.55 0.65 -10.47
CA MET A 142 4.92 1.73 -9.69
C MET A 142 3.40 1.72 -9.82
N ASN A 143 2.88 1.52 -11.03
CA ASN A 143 1.43 1.45 -11.25
C ASN A 143 0.75 0.24 -10.58
N ARG A 144 1.50 -0.83 -10.35
CA ARG A 144 1.03 -2.05 -9.69
C ARG A 144 1.54 -2.19 -8.26
N ASN A 145 1.96 -1.09 -7.65
CA ASN A 145 2.36 -1.08 -6.25
C ASN A 145 1.14 -1.43 -5.37
N PRO A 146 1.15 -2.57 -4.67
CA PRO A 146 -0.01 -2.98 -3.86
C PRO A 146 -0.14 -2.21 -2.55
N ILE A 147 0.92 -1.51 -2.10
CA ILE A 147 0.99 -0.89 -0.78
C ILE A 147 1.46 0.58 -0.91
N PRO A 148 0.72 1.44 -1.67
CA PRO A 148 1.09 2.84 -1.80
C PRO A 148 1.16 3.52 -0.44
N ILE A 149 1.87 4.63 -0.34
CA ILE A 149 2.20 5.38 0.86
C ILE A 149 3.32 4.69 1.65
N VAL A 150 3.13 3.46 2.12
CA VAL A 150 4.16 2.66 2.80
C VAL A 150 5.32 2.35 1.85
N LEU A 151 5.03 1.88 0.63
CA LEU A 151 5.99 1.84 -0.47
C LEU A 151 5.79 3.10 -1.32
N PRO A 152 6.67 4.12 -1.19
CA PRO A 152 6.36 5.49 -1.52
C PRO A 152 6.46 5.80 -3.03
N CYS A 153 5.61 5.18 -3.87
CA CYS A 153 5.63 5.42 -5.32
C CYS A 153 5.25 6.87 -5.71
N HIS A 154 4.67 7.65 -4.79
CA HIS A 154 4.48 9.08 -4.96
C HIS A 154 5.80 9.87 -5.01
N ARG A 155 6.91 9.37 -4.42
CA ARG A 155 8.24 9.97 -4.48
C ARG A 155 8.95 9.77 -5.83
N VAL A 156 8.35 9.06 -6.79
CA VAL A 156 8.94 8.85 -8.12
C VAL A 156 8.42 9.89 -9.09
N VAL A 157 9.32 10.71 -9.66
CA VAL A 157 9.00 11.81 -10.58
C VAL A 157 9.61 11.57 -11.96
N GLY A 158 9.24 12.37 -12.94
CA GLY A 158 9.85 12.37 -14.27
C GLY A 158 11.31 12.83 -14.25
N ALA A 159 12.07 12.54 -15.30
CA ALA A 159 13.47 12.93 -15.42
C ALA A 159 13.70 14.46 -15.35
N ASN A 160 12.69 15.24 -15.68
CA ASN A 160 12.69 16.70 -15.58
C ASN A 160 12.10 17.24 -14.26
N GLY A 161 11.92 16.39 -13.25
CA GLY A 161 11.33 16.75 -11.96
C GLY A 161 9.80 16.91 -11.96
N ARG A 162 9.12 16.77 -13.11
CA ARG A 162 7.67 16.95 -13.18
C ARG A 162 6.90 15.77 -12.60
N LEU A 163 5.71 16.05 -12.09
CA LEU A 163 4.74 15.03 -11.73
C LEU A 163 4.34 14.21 -12.95
N VAL A 164 4.50 12.90 -12.86
CA VAL A 164 4.09 11.95 -13.88
C VAL A 164 3.44 10.75 -13.20
N GLY A 165 2.43 10.18 -13.80
CA GLY A 165 1.72 8.97 -13.47
C GLY A 165 1.66 8.57 -11.97
N TYR A 166 0.47 8.34 -11.46
CA TYR A 166 0.25 7.76 -10.14
C TYR A 166 -1.07 7.00 -10.16
N ALA A 167 -1.07 5.76 -9.70
CA ALA A 167 -2.27 4.92 -9.71
C ALA A 167 -3.42 5.52 -8.89
N GLY A 168 -3.10 6.24 -7.82
CA GLY A 168 -4.07 6.97 -7.00
C GLY A 168 -4.52 8.33 -7.58
N GLY A 169 -4.02 8.75 -8.76
CA GLY A 169 -4.26 10.08 -9.34
C GLY A 169 -3.23 11.13 -8.91
N LEU A 170 -2.96 12.09 -9.81
CA LEU A 170 -1.92 13.11 -9.59
C LEU A 170 -2.22 14.02 -8.40
N ASP A 171 -3.49 14.31 -8.12
CA ASP A 171 -3.90 15.13 -6.97
C ASP A 171 -3.45 14.51 -5.64
N ARG A 172 -3.63 13.19 -5.48
CA ARG A 172 -3.17 12.49 -4.27
C ARG A 172 -1.64 12.47 -4.19
N LYS A 173 -0.96 12.27 -5.33
CA LYS A 173 0.51 12.34 -5.40
C LYS A 173 1.03 13.68 -4.93
N GLU A 174 0.47 14.77 -5.42
CA GLU A 174 0.85 16.11 -5.05
C GLU A 174 0.60 16.39 -3.56
N ARG A 175 -0.55 15.96 -3.03
CA ARG A 175 -0.88 16.10 -1.60
C ARG A 175 0.11 15.34 -0.71
N LEU A 176 0.51 14.12 -1.09
CA LEU A 176 1.52 13.34 -0.37
C LEU A 176 2.88 14.03 -0.40
N LEU A 177 3.32 14.51 -1.56
CA LEU A 177 4.60 15.23 -1.67
C LEU A 177 4.59 16.53 -0.86
N ARG A 178 3.50 17.29 -0.88
CA ARG A 178 3.35 18.49 -0.02
C ARG A 178 3.39 18.16 1.47
N LEU A 179 2.73 17.07 1.89
CA LEU A 179 2.80 16.59 3.27
C LEU A 179 4.24 16.30 3.69
N GLU A 180 5.04 15.80 2.76
CA GLU A 180 6.45 15.50 2.97
C GLU A 180 7.38 16.72 2.80
N GLY A 181 6.83 17.89 2.52
CA GLY A 181 7.61 19.14 2.35
C GLY A 181 8.26 19.28 0.98
N VAL A 182 7.89 18.43 -0.01
CA VAL A 182 8.41 18.51 -1.38
C VAL A 182 7.53 19.43 -2.21
N THR A 183 8.13 20.46 -2.81
CA THR A 183 7.52 21.35 -3.80
C THR A 183 8.16 21.07 -5.16
N LEU A 184 7.34 20.77 -6.17
CA LEU A 184 7.77 20.45 -7.55
C LEU A 184 7.27 21.50 -8.52
#